data_1603e8b46eef26e985cd47dfcfb80292
#
_entry.id   1603e8b46eef26e985cd47dfcfb80292
#
_cell.length_a   1.000
_cell.length_b   1.000
_cell.length_c   1.000
_cell.angle_alpha   90.00
_cell.angle_beta   90.00
_cell.angle_gamma   90.00
#
_symmetry.space_group_name_H-M   'P 1'
#
loop_
_entity.id
_entity.type
_entity.pdbx_description
1 polymer ?
#
loop_
_entity_poly.entity_id
_entity_poly.type
_entity_poly.pdbx_seq_one_letter_code
_entity_poly.pdbx_strand_id
1 'polypeptide(L)'
;AHGPGKITRTLQNFFTRTLTPLLQSAKKRWLLAAGIGGALLLSVSLALVPNSFVGVVLKMLPFDNKSEYQVVVDMPAGTPLENTTAALQDMTAYLAAQPEVANVQGYAGTASPITFNGLVRQYYLRAEAEGGDLQVNLIDAHDRSEQSHAIAQRHRPALEQIAASHGARVKVVEVPPGPPVMSPIVAEVYGPDQEGRAELALRVAEAYKATPDIVGVDTSLKEHAPRAFLRIQRQRAESLGIPVQVIAQTVYAALSGSDAAYLHDGHAKFAVPVRLQLPLDQQVGLDALLALPMKAANGAMVPLSELVTVER
;
A
#
# COMPACT_ATOMS: atom_id res chain seq x y z
N ALA A 1 -18.79 39.64 54.24
CA ALA A 1 -17.81 39.73 53.18
C ALA A 1 -16.66 38.75 53.46
N HIS A 2 -16.57 37.66 52.71
CA HIS A 2 -15.46 36.71 52.86
C HIS A 2 -14.20 37.37 52.31
N GLY A 3 -13.19 37.54 53.16
CA GLY A 3 -11.88 38.05 52.74
C GLY A 3 -11.21 37.10 51.76
N PRO A 4 -10.28 37.57 50.93
CA PRO A 4 -9.62 36.79 49.91
C PRO A 4 -8.91 35.56 50.52
N GLY A 5 -9.15 34.40 49.94
CA GLY A 5 -8.57 33.13 50.37
C GLY A 5 -7.04 33.12 50.35
N LYS A 6 -6.38 32.22 51.07
CA LYS A 6 -4.91 32.12 51.17
C LYS A 6 -4.20 32.13 49.81
N ILE A 7 -4.75 31.39 48.81
CA ILE A 7 -4.22 31.33 47.44
C ILE A 7 -4.28 32.71 46.78
N THR A 8 -5.42 33.44 46.90
CA THR A 8 -5.60 34.77 46.33
C THR A 8 -4.60 35.75 46.91
N ARG A 9 -4.34 35.71 48.23
CA ARG A 9 -3.33 36.57 48.89
C ARG A 9 -1.92 36.26 48.41
N THR A 10 -1.57 35.00 48.27
CA THR A 10 -0.24 34.59 47.78
C THR A 10 -0.01 35.07 46.35
N LEU A 11 -0.97 34.86 45.46
CA LEU A 11 -0.94 35.37 44.07
C LEU A 11 -0.86 36.90 44.04
N GLN A 12 -1.69 37.60 44.83
CA GLN A 12 -1.70 39.05 44.90
C GLN A 12 -0.36 39.61 45.37
N ASN A 13 0.22 39.02 46.40
CA ASN A 13 1.54 39.42 46.91
C ASN A 13 2.65 39.14 45.88
N PHE A 14 2.59 38.03 45.18
CA PHE A 14 3.55 37.67 44.09
C PHE A 14 3.44 38.70 42.96
N PHE A 15 2.25 38.96 42.45
CA PHE A 15 2.05 39.93 41.38
C PHE A 15 2.43 41.35 41.79
N THR A 16 2.03 41.80 43.00
CA THR A 16 2.41 43.12 43.50
C THR A 16 3.93 43.24 43.61
N ARG A 17 4.60 42.25 44.15
CA ARG A 17 6.05 42.28 44.32
C ARG A 17 6.82 42.23 42.99
N THR A 18 6.25 41.59 41.96
CA THR A 18 6.91 41.43 40.67
C THR A 18 6.56 42.53 39.68
N LEU A 19 5.27 42.92 39.61
CA LEU A 19 4.79 43.90 38.63
C LEU A 19 4.98 45.36 39.08
N THR A 20 4.83 45.69 40.38
CA THR A 20 4.94 47.07 40.86
C THR A 20 6.30 47.70 40.50
N PRO A 21 7.45 47.05 40.70
CA PRO A 21 8.74 47.64 40.32
C PRO A 21 8.92 47.84 38.81
N LEU A 22 8.24 46.93 37.99
CA LEU A 22 8.24 47.05 36.54
C LEU A 22 7.38 48.20 36.05
N LEU A 23 6.24 48.43 36.69
CA LEU A 23 5.34 49.55 36.36
C LEU A 23 5.93 50.91 36.76
N GLN A 24 6.66 50.99 37.88
CA GLN A 24 7.20 52.24 38.44
C GLN A 24 8.53 52.66 37.81
N SER A 25 9.29 51.75 37.15
CA SER A 25 10.61 52.07 36.62
C SER A 25 10.71 51.80 35.11
N ALA A 26 10.88 52.86 34.32
CA ALA A 26 11.10 52.77 32.87
C ALA A 26 12.33 51.89 32.54
N LYS A 27 13.37 51.99 33.34
CA LYS A 27 14.62 51.20 33.17
C LYS A 27 14.36 49.70 33.29
N LYS A 28 13.55 49.27 34.27
CA LYS A 28 13.18 47.86 34.48
C LYS A 28 12.27 47.31 33.37
N ARG A 29 11.34 48.15 32.87
CA ARG A 29 10.51 47.78 31.70
C ARG A 29 11.34 47.55 30.45
N TRP A 30 12.28 48.42 30.15
CA TRP A 30 13.19 48.26 29.00
C TRP A 30 14.11 47.06 29.15
N LEU A 31 14.61 46.77 30.35
CA LEU A 31 15.40 45.58 30.64
C LEU A 31 14.58 44.30 30.43
N LEU A 32 13.32 44.28 30.89
CA LEU A 32 12.42 43.15 30.64
C LEU A 32 12.14 42.99 29.14
N ALA A 33 11.81 44.09 28.45
CA ALA A 33 11.57 44.05 27.00
C ALA A 33 12.80 43.57 26.21
N ALA A 34 13.99 44.04 26.60
CA ALA A 34 15.25 43.55 25.99
C ALA A 34 15.50 42.07 26.29
N GLY A 35 15.20 41.61 27.50
CA GLY A 35 15.29 40.17 27.86
C GLY A 35 14.32 39.29 27.05
N ILE A 36 13.08 39.72 26.90
CA ILE A 36 12.08 39.03 26.09
C ILE A 36 12.49 39.05 24.61
N GLY A 37 12.93 40.22 24.09
CA GLY A 37 13.42 40.36 22.73
C GLY A 37 14.63 39.45 22.46
N GLY A 38 15.58 39.42 23.40
CA GLY A 38 16.76 38.53 23.33
C GLY A 38 16.37 37.04 23.34
N ALA A 39 15.43 36.67 24.22
CA ALA A 39 14.94 35.27 24.25
C ALA A 39 14.20 34.87 22.97
N LEU A 40 13.42 35.77 22.38
CA LEU A 40 12.76 35.56 21.09
C LEU A 40 13.79 35.42 19.95
N LEU A 41 14.76 36.33 19.90
CA LEU A 41 15.84 36.22 18.87
C LEU A 41 16.64 34.94 19.03
N LEU A 42 16.95 34.53 20.26
CA LEU A 42 17.63 33.26 20.52
C LEU A 42 16.77 32.06 20.06
N SER A 43 15.48 32.07 20.38
CA SER A 43 14.56 31.03 19.97
C SER A 43 14.47 30.92 18.44
N VAL A 44 14.33 32.03 17.74
CA VAL A 44 14.29 32.08 16.27
C VAL A 44 15.62 31.66 15.67
N SER A 45 16.76 32.09 16.24
CA SER A 45 18.08 31.68 15.75
C SER A 45 18.33 30.18 15.90
N LEU A 46 17.88 29.56 16.99
CA LEU A 46 17.95 28.12 17.21
C LEU A 46 17.10 27.34 16.21
N ALA A 47 15.97 27.90 15.77
CA ALA A 47 15.11 27.28 14.76
C ALA A 47 15.65 27.43 13.32
N LEU A 48 16.40 28.49 13.02
CA LEU A 48 16.93 28.79 11.70
C LEU A 48 18.31 28.17 11.42
N VAL A 49 19.07 27.76 12.45
CA VAL A 49 20.39 27.15 12.28
C VAL A 49 20.20 25.63 12.05
N PRO A 50 20.46 25.13 10.84
CA PRO A 50 20.40 23.68 10.57
C PRO A 50 21.45 22.96 11.45
N ASN A 51 21.07 21.83 12.04
CA ASN A 51 21.94 21.05 12.94
C ASN A 51 22.39 21.78 14.21
N SER A 52 21.54 22.64 14.77
CA SER A 52 21.86 23.28 16.05
C SER A 52 22.08 22.23 17.14
N PHE A 53 22.98 22.53 18.09
CA PHE A 53 23.27 21.71 19.28
C PHE A 53 22.05 21.30 20.09
N VAL A 54 20.91 21.92 19.87
CA VAL A 54 19.66 21.73 20.59
C VAL A 54 18.70 20.77 19.85
N GLY A 55 19.06 20.30 18.65
CA GLY A 55 18.27 19.30 17.92
C GLY A 55 16.88 19.75 17.46
N VAL A 56 16.65 21.07 17.35
CA VAL A 56 15.36 21.61 16.85
C VAL A 56 15.35 21.46 15.32
N VAL A 57 14.57 20.49 14.83
CA VAL A 57 14.34 20.29 13.41
C VAL A 57 12.95 20.87 13.07
N LEU A 58 12.94 21.89 12.20
CA LEU A 58 11.67 22.41 11.67
C LEU A 58 11.11 21.39 10.66
N LYS A 59 10.06 20.68 11.07
CA LYS A 59 9.27 19.82 10.18
C LYS A 59 7.87 20.40 10.05
N MET A 60 7.39 20.49 8.82
CA MET A 60 6.05 21.06 8.56
C MET A 60 4.94 20.21 9.20
N LEU A 61 5.09 18.88 9.14
CA LEU A 61 4.18 17.91 9.77
C LEU A 61 5.00 16.68 10.18
N PRO A 62 5.17 16.40 11.48
CA PRO A 62 5.86 15.19 11.94
C PRO A 62 4.98 13.95 11.68
N PHE A 63 5.61 12.80 11.46
CA PHE A 63 4.91 11.53 11.47
C PHE A 63 4.26 11.30 12.84
N ASP A 64 3.01 10.87 12.82
CA ASP A 64 2.28 10.48 14.02
C ASP A 64 2.72 9.06 14.44
N ASN A 65 2.83 8.82 15.75
CA ASN A 65 3.22 7.52 16.29
C ASN A 65 2.02 6.55 16.29
N LYS A 66 1.71 5.99 15.13
CA LYS A 66 0.60 5.04 14.93
C LYS A 66 0.98 3.64 15.41
N SER A 67 -0.01 2.84 15.77
CA SER A 67 0.19 1.43 16.12
C SER A 67 -0.02 0.50 14.92
N GLU A 68 0.16 1.01 13.70
CA GLU A 68 0.01 0.24 12.47
C GLU A 68 0.81 0.83 11.31
N TYR A 69 1.18 -0.02 10.36
CA TYR A 69 1.60 0.35 9.02
C TYR A 69 1.26 -0.78 8.04
N GLN A 70 1.25 -0.47 6.75
CA GLN A 70 0.94 -1.43 5.68
C GLN A 70 2.19 -1.76 4.88
N VAL A 71 2.34 -3.02 4.49
CA VAL A 71 3.33 -3.46 3.51
C VAL A 71 2.60 -3.87 2.26
N VAL A 72 2.88 -3.21 1.16
CA VAL A 72 2.28 -3.47 -0.15
C VAL A 72 3.29 -4.21 -1.00
N VAL A 73 2.89 -5.37 -1.54
CA VAL A 73 3.75 -6.25 -2.31
C VAL A 73 3.21 -6.38 -3.73
N ASP A 74 4.08 -6.10 -4.70
CA ASP A 74 3.80 -6.26 -6.13
C ASP A 74 4.75 -7.31 -6.70
N MET A 75 4.20 -8.46 -7.08
CA MET A 75 4.92 -9.50 -7.80
C MET A 75 4.99 -9.15 -9.31
N PRO A 76 5.89 -9.76 -10.08
CA PRO A 76 5.89 -9.65 -11.54
C PRO A 76 4.54 -10.02 -12.13
N ALA A 77 4.15 -9.33 -13.20
CA ALA A 77 2.88 -9.55 -13.88
C ALA A 77 2.70 -11.03 -14.32
N GLY A 78 1.56 -11.61 -13.99
CA GLY A 78 1.25 -13.02 -14.27
C GLY A 78 1.79 -14.01 -13.24
N THR A 79 2.30 -13.55 -12.10
CA THR A 79 2.70 -14.43 -10.99
C THR A 79 1.47 -15.12 -10.41
N PRO A 80 1.51 -16.48 -10.23
CA PRO A 80 0.44 -17.22 -9.57
C PRO A 80 0.24 -16.79 -8.11
N LEU A 81 -1.00 -16.93 -7.63
CA LEU A 81 -1.38 -16.54 -6.26
C LEU A 81 -0.56 -17.26 -5.19
N GLU A 82 -0.14 -18.50 -5.44
CA GLU A 82 0.66 -19.31 -4.54
C GLU A 82 2.03 -18.69 -4.28
N ASN A 83 2.67 -18.12 -5.31
CA ASN A 83 3.96 -17.46 -5.19
C ASN A 83 3.82 -16.13 -4.42
N THR A 84 2.76 -15.38 -4.68
CA THR A 84 2.43 -14.18 -3.91
C THR A 84 2.20 -14.52 -2.44
N THR A 85 1.46 -15.61 -2.18
CA THR A 85 1.22 -16.10 -0.82
C THR A 85 2.51 -16.51 -0.13
N ALA A 86 3.42 -17.22 -0.82
CA ALA A 86 4.72 -17.61 -0.27
C ALA A 86 5.56 -16.38 0.12
N ALA A 87 5.63 -15.37 -0.74
CA ALA A 87 6.33 -14.13 -0.44
C ALA A 87 5.75 -13.42 0.79
N LEU A 88 4.41 -13.35 0.92
CA LEU A 88 3.75 -12.78 2.08
C LEU A 88 4.00 -13.59 3.35
N GLN A 89 4.06 -14.93 3.28
CA GLN A 89 4.36 -15.80 4.42
C GLN A 89 5.78 -15.57 4.95
N ASP A 90 6.78 -15.46 4.08
CA ASP A 90 8.17 -15.19 4.49
C ASP A 90 8.30 -13.81 5.14
N MET A 91 7.66 -12.79 4.57
CA MET A 91 7.62 -11.46 5.19
C MET A 91 6.88 -11.46 6.52
N THR A 92 5.77 -12.21 6.63
CA THR A 92 5.02 -12.37 7.88
C THR A 92 5.85 -13.07 8.94
N ALA A 93 6.60 -14.11 8.60
CA ALA A 93 7.49 -14.81 9.53
C ALA A 93 8.57 -13.89 10.08
N TYR A 94 9.18 -13.07 9.24
CA TYR A 94 10.12 -12.04 9.67
C TYR A 94 9.48 -11.02 10.63
N LEU A 95 8.32 -10.47 10.27
CA LEU A 95 7.63 -9.44 11.04
C LEU A 95 7.12 -9.98 12.38
N ALA A 96 6.55 -11.18 12.40
CA ALA A 96 6.04 -11.80 13.60
C ALA A 96 7.13 -12.12 14.64
N ALA A 97 8.40 -12.21 14.21
CA ALA A 97 9.54 -12.38 15.11
C ALA A 97 10.01 -11.07 15.77
N GLN A 98 9.45 -9.92 15.38
CA GLN A 98 9.85 -8.62 15.94
C GLN A 98 9.07 -8.32 17.23
N PRO A 99 9.74 -7.89 18.31
CA PRO A 99 9.11 -7.73 19.62
C PRO A 99 8.03 -6.64 19.67
N GLU A 100 8.11 -5.64 18.80
CA GLU A 100 7.13 -4.55 18.70
C GLU A 100 5.93 -4.87 17.83
N VAL A 101 5.91 -6.01 17.14
CA VAL A 101 4.80 -6.43 16.28
C VAL A 101 3.82 -7.28 17.09
N ALA A 102 2.59 -6.80 17.24
CA ALA A 102 1.52 -7.50 17.94
C ALA A 102 0.90 -8.62 17.08
N ASN A 103 0.63 -8.32 15.82
CA ASN A 103 0.15 -9.29 14.83
C ASN A 103 0.34 -8.78 13.40
N VAL A 104 0.26 -9.71 12.44
CA VAL A 104 0.32 -9.42 11.00
C VAL A 104 -0.86 -10.12 10.34
N GLN A 105 -1.54 -9.40 9.45
CA GLN A 105 -2.63 -9.94 8.63
C GLN A 105 -2.24 -9.85 7.16
N GLY A 106 -2.23 -10.99 6.47
CA GLY A 106 -1.86 -11.09 5.06
C GLY A 106 -3.08 -11.23 4.14
N TYR A 107 -3.04 -10.52 3.02
CA TYR A 107 -4.06 -10.52 1.98
C TYR A 107 -3.38 -10.79 0.64
N ALA A 108 -3.57 -11.98 0.07
CA ALA A 108 -2.99 -12.39 -1.22
C ALA A 108 -4.06 -12.36 -2.30
N GLY A 109 -3.78 -11.73 -3.44
CA GLY A 109 -4.72 -11.63 -4.57
C GLY A 109 -5.99 -10.83 -4.26
N THR A 110 -5.98 -10.07 -3.18
CA THR A 110 -7.09 -9.22 -2.76
C THR A 110 -6.53 -8.05 -1.94
N ALA A 111 -7.27 -6.95 -1.91
CA ALA A 111 -6.88 -5.81 -1.09
C ALA A 111 -7.09 -6.10 0.40
N SER A 112 -6.26 -5.50 1.25
CA SER A 112 -6.54 -5.38 2.68
C SER A 112 -7.83 -4.58 2.93
N PRO A 113 -8.49 -4.71 4.10
CA PRO A 113 -9.61 -3.88 4.47
C PRO A 113 -9.30 -2.39 4.29
N ILE A 114 -10.29 -1.62 3.88
CA ILE A 114 -10.10 -0.20 3.55
C ILE A 114 -9.55 0.54 4.77
N THR A 115 -8.29 0.92 4.69
CA THR A 115 -7.61 1.83 5.61
C THR A 115 -7.58 3.23 5.00
N PHE A 116 -7.18 4.22 5.79
CA PHE A 116 -6.96 5.58 5.27
C PHE A 116 -5.98 5.59 4.08
N ASN A 117 -4.87 4.86 4.20
CA ASN A 117 -3.89 4.71 3.11
C ASN A 117 -4.48 4.02 1.88
N GLY A 118 -5.23 2.93 2.11
CA GLY A 118 -5.89 2.19 1.05
C GLY A 118 -6.88 3.04 0.28
N LEU A 119 -7.62 3.92 0.98
CA LEU A 119 -8.57 4.84 0.35
C LEU A 119 -7.86 5.88 -0.53
N VAL A 120 -6.85 6.57 0.01
CA VAL A 120 -6.15 7.65 -0.69
C VAL A 120 -5.33 7.14 -1.87
N ARG A 121 -4.67 5.99 -1.70
CA ARG A 121 -3.81 5.37 -2.73
C ARG A 121 -4.56 4.39 -3.61
N GLN A 122 -5.87 4.24 -3.43
CA GLN A 122 -6.75 3.34 -4.18
C GLN A 122 -6.32 1.86 -4.11
N TYR A 123 -5.67 1.44 -3.02
CA TYR A 123 -5.22 0.05 -2.85
C TYR A 123 -6.39 -0.94 -2.76
N TYR A 124 -7.59 -0.49 -2.39
CA TYR A 124 -8.81 -1.29 -2.39
C TYR A 124 -9.22 -1.82 -3.78
N LEU A 125 -8.63 -1.29 -4.86
CA LEU A 125 -8.86 -1.77 -6.21
C LEU A 125 -7.95 -2.94 -6.61
N ARG A 126 -6.99 -3.33 -5.76
CA ARG A 126 -6.06 -4.42 -6.02
C ARG A 126 -6.80 -5.76 -5.84
N ALA A 127 -6.87 -6.55 -6.89
CA ALA A 127 -7.55 -7.86 -6.90
C ALA A 127 -6.84 -8.88 -7.80
N GLU A 128 -5.66 -8.52 -8.30
CA GLU A 128 -4.84 -9.38 -9.16
C GLU A 128 -4.03 -10.37 -8.31
N ALA A 129 -3.81 -11.59 -8.84
CA ALA A 129 -3.09 -12.66 -8.15
C ALA A 129 -1.65 -12.28 -7.74
N GLU A 130 -1.02 -11.40 -8.53
CA GLU A 130 0.32 -10.85 -8.29
C GLU A 130 0.37 -9.74 -7.24
N GLY A 131 -0.78 -9.31 -6.71
CA GLY A 131 -0.87 -8.29 -5.66
C GLY A 131 -1.02 -8.90 -4.27
N GLY A 132 -0.33 -8.31 -3.28
CA GLY A 132 -0.50 -8.70 -1.88
C GLY A 132 -0.30 -7.55 -0.92
N ASP A 133 -0.95 -7.63 0.23
CA ASP A 133 -0.83 -6.64 1.30
C ASP A 133 -0.58 -7.34 2.64
N LEU A 134 0.24 -6.72 3.51
CA LEU A 134 0.34 -7.06 4.92
C LEU A 134 -0.09 -5.85 5.76
N GLN A 135 -1.06 -6.04 6.62
CA GLN A 135 -1.40 -5.11 7.68
C GLN A 135 -0.59 -5.49 8.92
N VAL A 136 0.34 -4.65 9.32
CA VAL A 136 1.21 -4.86 10.46
C VAL A 136 0.70 -4.03 11.62
N ASN A 137 0.30 -4.68 12.69
CA ASN A 137 -0.15 -4.04 13.92
C ASN A 137 0.97 -4.10 14.95
N LEU A 138 1.32 -2.95 15.50
CA LEU A 138 2.32 -2.79 16.54
C LEU A 138 1.66 -2.84 17.93
N ILE A 139 2.43 -3.21 18.96
CA ILE A 139 2.02 -3.02 20.35
C ILE A 139 1.74 -1.53 20.63
N ASP A 140 1.04 -1.24 21.71
CA ASP A 140 0.67 0.13 22.05
C ASP A 140 1.89 1.06 22.12
N ALA A 141 1.69 2.32 21.72
CA ALA A 141 2.76 3.32 21.68
C ALA A 141 3.39 3.59 23.06
N HIS A 142 2.65 3.32 24.15
CA HIS A 142 3.16 3.45 25.52
C HIS A 142 4.03 2.25 25.97
N ASP A 143 3.87 1.11 25.31
CA ASP A 143 4.59 -0.15 25.64
C ASP A 143 5.87 -0.33 24.78
N ARG A 144 6.20 0.61 23.91
CA ARG A 144 7.39 0.57 23.05
C ARG A 144 8.24 1.82 23.18
N SER A 145 9.54 1.65 23.02
CA SER A 145 10.52 2.75 23.09
C SER A 145 10.70 3.49 21.76
N GLU A 146 10.45 2.81 20.63
CA GLU A 146 10.59 3.37 19.30
C GLU A 146 9.26 3.86 18.74
N GLN A 147 9.32 4.95 17.97
CA GLN A 147 8.17 5.43 17.21
C GLN A 147 7.92 4.55 15.98
N SER A 148 6.66 4.46 15.54
CA SER A 148 6.26 3.65 14.38
C SER A 148 7.06 3.95 13.11
N HIS A 149 7.41 5.21 12.88
CA HIS A 149 8.24 5.62 11.75
C HIS A 149 9.65 4.99 11.79
N ALA A 150 10.31 5.01 12.95
CA ALA A 150 11.62 4.39 13.12
C ALA A 150 11.55 2.86 12.94
N ILE A 151 10.50 2.21 13.47
CA ILE A 151 10.24 0.79 13.30
C ILE A 151 10.04 0.44 11.82
N ALA A 152 9.17 1.18 11.12
CA ALA A 152 8.92 0.97 9.70
C ALA A 152 10.18 1.13 8.85
N GLN A 153 11.00 2.14 9.14
CA GLN A 153 12.30 2.34 8.49
C GLN A 153 13.27 1.19 8.76
N ARG A 154 13.31 0.68 9.97
CA ARG A 154 14.20 -0.45 10.37
C ARG A 154 13.78 -1.76 9.70
N HIS A 155 12.48 -2.01 9.52
CA HIS A 155 11.99 -3.22 8.86
C HIS A 155 12.16 -3.18 7.34
N ARG A 156 12.18 -2.00 6.72
CA ARG A 156 12.24 -1.83 5.27
C ARG A 156 13.34 -2.64 4.57
N PRO A 157 14.64 -2.57 4.98
CA PRO A 157 15.71 -3.27 4.28
C PRO A 157 15.51 -4.79 4.25
N ALA A 158 15.04 -5.38 5.37
CA ALA A 158 14.80 -6.81 5.46
C ALA A 158 13.61 -7.22 4.57
N LEU A 159 12.54 -6.43 4.54
CA LEU A 159 11.38 -6.66 3.67
C LEU A 159 11.76 -6.53 2.20
N GLU A 160 12.59 -5.57 1.83
CA GLU A 160 13.12 -5.41 0.48
C GLU A 160 14.00 -6.61 0.07
N GLN A 161 14.81 -7.14 0.97
CA GLN A 161 15.62 -8.34 0.71
C GLN A 161 14.76 -9.59 0.51
N ILE A 162 13.73 -9.79 1.35
CA ILE A 162 12.77 -10.91 1.20
C ILE A 162 12.01 -10.73 -0.12
N ALA A 163 11.51 -9.53 -0.42
CA ALA A 163 10.83 -9.25 -1.68
C ALA A 163 11.71 -9.59 -2.89
N ALA A 164 12.97 -9.18 -2.87
CA ALA A 164 13.92 -9.44 -3.95
C ALA A 164 14.14 -10.94 -4.19
N SER A 165 14.15 -11.79 -3.15
CA SER A 165 14.28 -13.25 -3.30
C SER A 165 13.11 -13.90 -4.04
N HIS A 166 11.93 -13.24 -4.01
CA HIS A 166 10.72 -13.66 -4.75
C HIS A 166 10.54 -12.89 -6.06
N GLY A 167 11.47 -12.00 -6.44
CA GLY A 167 11.33 -11.10 -7.58
C GLY A 167 10.26 -10.02 -7.39
N ALA A 168 9.79 -9.82 -6.17
CA ALA A 168 8.76 -8.86 -5.82
C ALA A 168 9.31 -7.45 -5.58
N ARG A 169 8.44 -6.46 -5.69
CA ARG A 169 8.65 -5.10 -5.17
C ARG A 169 7.83 -4.91 -3.92
N VAL A 170 8.40 -4.24 -2.92
CA VAL A 170 7.73 -3.98 -1.65
C VAL A 170 7.72 -2.50 -1.33
N LYS A 171 6.64 -2.05 -0.72
CA LYS A 171 6.48 -0.68 -0.22
C LYS A 171 6.03 -0.75 1.24
N VAL A 172 6.78 -0.10 2.11
CA VAL A 172 6.35 0.11 3.50
C VAL A 172 5.62 1.44 3.56
N VAL A 173 4.33 1.37 3.83
CA VAL A 173 3.40 2.50 3.73
C VAL A 173 2.89 2.86 5.13
N GLU A 174 3.24 4.05 5.57
CA GLU A 174 2.78 4.63 6.82
C GLU A 174 1.62 5.59 6.56
N VAL A 175 0.83 5.88 7.59
CA VAL A 175 -0.18 6.94 7.52
C VAL A 175 0.55 8.28 7.33
N PRO A 176 0.32 9.01 6.22
CA PRO A 176 1.04 10.24 5.96
C PRO A 176 0.65 11.31 6.98
N PRO A 177 1.59 12.16 7.38
CA PRO A 177 1.27 13.33 8.18
C PRO A 177 0.49 14.36 7.33
N GLY A 178 -0.62 14.84 7.85
CA GLY A 178 -1.38 15.94 7.22
C GLY A 178 -2.45 15.50 6.21
N PRO A 179 -2.75 16.35 5.21
CA PRO A 179 -3.80 16.07 4.24
C PRO A 179 -3.54 14.77 3.47
N PRO A 180 -4.58 14.04 3.08
CA PRO A 180 -4.43 12.81 2.31
C PRO A 180 -3.84 13.12 0.93
N VAL A 181 -2.62 12.67 0.70
CA VAL A 181 -1.92 12.77 -0.58
C VAL A 181 -1.43 11.40 -1.02
N MET A 182 -1.41 11.15 -2.32
CA MET A 182 -0.93 9.86 -2.87
C MET A 182 0.54 9.61 -2.50
N SER A 183 1.36 10.64 -2.57
CA SER A 183 2.76 10.64 -2.16
C SER A 183 3.19 12.06 -1.81
N PRO A 184 4.18 12.25 -0.90
CA PRO A 184 4.75 13.58 -0.62
C PRO A 184 5.36 14.25 -1.85
N ILE A 185 5.95 13.45 -2.75
CA ILE A 185 6.54 13.92 -4.01
C ILE A 185 5.90 13.11 -5.15
N VAL A 186 5.29 13.82 -6.09
CA VAL A 186 4.65 13.22 -7.28
C VAL A 186 5.19 13.93 -8.52
N ALA A 187 5.70 13.15 -9.47
CA ALA A 187 6.01 13.64 -10.80
C ALA A 187 4.94 13.15 -11.78
N GLU A 188 4.29 14.07 -12.45
CA GLU A 188 3.33 13.78 -13.52
C GLU A 188 4.02 13.91 -14.87
N VAL A 189 4.01 12.82 -15.65
CA VAL A 189 4.67 12.76 -16.96
C VAL A 189 3.62 12.84 -18.07
N TYR A 190 3.71 13.85 -18.89
CA TYR A 190 2.84 14.10 -20.04
C TYR A 190 3.60 13.92 -21.34
N GLY A 191 2.93 13.47 -22.38
CA GLY A 191 3.50 13.32 -23.72
C GLY A 191 2.47 12.78 -24.71
N PRO A 192 2.74 12.91 -26.03
CA PRO A 192 1.80 12.55 -27.09
C PRO A 192 1.58 11.04 -27.22
N ASP A 193 2.59 10.23 -26.93
CA ASP A 193 2.53 8.78 -27.06
C ASP A 193 2.79 8.07 -25.73
N GLN A 194 2.32 6.82 -25.63
CA GLN A 194 2.41 6.04 -24.39
C GLN A 194 3.84 5.56 -24.11
N GLU A 195 4.58 5.19 -25.15
CA GLU A 195 5.91 4.61 -25.02
C GLU A 195 6.91 5.65 -24.51
N GLY A 196 6.92 6.85 -25.09
CA GLY A 196 7.75 7.96 -24.63
C GLY A 196 7.43 8.41 -23.20
N ARG A 197 6.13 8.41 -22.81
CA ARG A 197 5.74 8.69 -21.43
C ARG A 197 6.29 7.63 -20.46
N ALA A 198 6.20 6.35 -20.86
CA ALA A 198 6.69 5.25 -20.04
C ALA A 198 8.21 5.32 -19.87
N GLU A 199 8.95 5.54 -20.96
CA GLU A 199 10.42 5.71 -20.91
C GLU A 199 10.82 6.88 -20.01
N LEU A 200 10.17 8.03 -20.17
CA LEU A 200 10.46 9.21 -19.35
C LEU A 200 10.13 8.97 -17.87
N ALA A 201 9.02 8.29 -17.56
CA ALA A 201 8.64 7.98 -16.20
C ALA A 201 9.66 7.05 -15.52
N LEU A 202 10.21 6.07 -16.24
CA LEU A 202 11.28 5.21 -15.72
C LEU A 202 12.56 6.00 -15.45
N ARG A 203 12.93 6.92 -16.35
CA ARG A 203 14.10 7.80 -16.14
C ARG A 203 13.93 8.70 -14.92
N VAL A 204 12.73 9.25 -14.70
CA VAL A 204 12.41 10.05 -13.51
C VAL A 204 12.47 9.18 -12.25
N ALA A 205 11.96 7.96 -12.30
CA ALA A 205 12.03 7.03 -11.17
C ALA A 205 13.49 6.70 -10.80
N GLU A 206 14.36 6.47 -11.78
CA GLU A 206 15.79 6.24 -11.53
C GLU A 206 16.48 7.49 -10.93
N ALA A 207 16.15 8.69 -11.40
CA ALA A 207 16.66 9.92 -10.82
C ALA A 207 16.20 10.09 -9.35
N TYR A 208 14.96 9.73 -9.03
CA TYR A 208 14.47 9.73 -7.64
C TYR A 208 15.20 8.72 -6.77
N LYS A 209 15.41 7.49 -7.25
CA LYS A 209 16.16 6.46 -6.52
C LYS A 209 17.61 6.87 -6.23
N ALA A 210 18.22 7.63 -7.14
CA ALA A 210 19.58 8.15 -6.98
C ALA A 210 19.66 9.39 -6.07
N THR A 211 18.52 9.99 -5.69
CA THR A 211 18.49 11.20 -4.86
C THR A 211 18.50 10.80 -3.38
N PRO A 212 19.43 11.32 -2.56
CA PRO A 212 19.44 11.08 -1.12
C PRO A 212 18.11 11.44 -0.46
N ASP A 213 17.74 10.68 0.58
CA ASP A 213 16.54 10.88 1.39
C ASP A 213 15.18 10.62 0.67
N ILE A 214 15.20 10.20 -0.59
CA ILE A 214 14.02 9.72 -1.30
C ILE A 214 13.97 8.18 -1.19
N VAL A 215 12.88 7.67 -0.62
CA VAL A 215 12.64 6.23 -0.43
C VAL A 215 11.27 5.82 -0.96
N GLY A 216 11.08 4.54 -1.26
CA GLY A 216 9.80 4.01 -1.69
C GLY A 216 9.35 4.56 -3.05
N VAL A 217 10.29 4.73 -3.99
CA VAL A 217 9.99 5.21 -5.35
C VAL A 217 9.14 4.20 -6.09
N ASP A 218 8.04 4.65 -6.62
CA ASP A 218 7.08 3.84 -7.38
C ASP A 218 6.61 4.54 -8.64
N THR A 219 6.07 3.78 -9.59
CA THR A 219 5.49 4.28 -10.82
C THR A 219 4.09 3.69 -11.02
N SER A 220 3.22 4.42 -11.69
CA SER A 220 1.91 3.90 -12.11
C SER A 220 1.97 3.03 -13.37
N LEU A 221 3.17 2.79 -13.90
CA LEU A 221 3.37 1.92 -15.06
C LEU A 221 3.04 0.48 -14.68
N LYS A 222 2.13 -0.13 -15.42
CA LYS A 222 1.88 -1.57 -15.33
C LYS A 222 2.91 -2.29 -16.21
N GLU A 223 3.48 -3.36 -15.67
CA GLU A 223 4.34 -4.24 -16.46
C GLU A 223 3.54 -4.89 -17.61
N HIS A 224 4.20 -5.05 -18.74
CA HIS A 224 3.59 -5.77 -19.87
C HIS A 224 3.57 -7.26 -19.55
N ALA A 225 2.40 -7.78 -19.18
CA ALA A 225 2.19 -9.21 -19.14
C ALA A 225 1.98 -9.76 -20.57
N PRO A 226 2.62 -10.85 -20.95
CA PRO A 226 2.32 -11.50 -22.22
C PRO A 226 0.85 -11.95 -22.22
N ARG A 227 0.11 -11.55 -23.24
CA ARG A 227 -1.30 -11.94 -23.42
C ARG A 227 -1.44 -12.91 -24.57
N ALA A 228 -2.16 -14.00 -24.34
CA ALA A 228 -2.57 -14.91 -25.39
C ALA A 228 -4.00 -14.56 -25.82
N PHE A 229 -4.19 -14.21 -27.07
CA PHE A 229 -5.51 -13.98 -27.65
C PHE A 229 -5.98 -15.24 -28.33
N LEU A 230 -7.11 -15.80 -27.89
CA LEU A 230 -7.78 -16.91 -28.53
C LEU A 230 -8.76 -16.39 -29.57
N ARG A 231 -8.35 -16.37 -30.83
CA ARG A 231 -9.19 -15.96 -31.94
C ARG A 231 -10.06 -17.14 -32.41
N ILE A 232 -11.36 -17.05 -32.22
CA ILE A 232 -12.30 -18.11 -32.61
C ILE A 232 -12.45 -18.13 -34.13
N GLN A 233 -12.25 -19.32 -34.73
CA GLN A 233 -12.46 -19.58 -36.14
C GLN A 233 -13.95 -19.78 -36.41
N ARG A 234 -14.68 -18.69 -36.65
CA ARG A 234 -16.15 -18.69 -36.77
C ARG A 234 -16.68 -19.65 -37.81
N GLN A 235 -16.12 -19.64 -39.01
CA GLN A 235 -16.56 -20.54 -40.10
C GLN A 235 -16.40 -22.02 -39.72
N ARG A 236 -15.30 -22.38 -39.02
CA ARG A 236 -15.05 -23.74 -38.55
C ARG A 236 -16.08 -24.14 -37.46
N ALA A 237 -16.31 -23.23 -36.49
CA ALA A 237 -17.30 -23.44 -35.43
C ALA A 237 -18.72 -23.62 -36.00
N GLU A 238 -19.12 -22.78 -36.95
CA GLU A 238 -20.41 -22.86 -37.64
C GLU A 238 -20.56 -24.17 -38.42
N SER A 239 -19.54 -24.61 -39.18
CA SER A 239 -19.58 -25.87 -39.93
C SER A 239 -19.73 -27.09 -39.01
N LEU A 240 -19.30 -27.02 -37.78
CA LEU A 240 -19.46 -28.07 -36.77
C LEU A 240 -20.72 -27.87 -35.89
N GLY A 241 -21.48 -26.80 -36.12
CA GLY A 241 -22.66 -26.47 -35.35
C GLY A 241 -22.36 -26.11 -33.90
N ILE A 242 -21.17 -25.55 -33.62
CA ILE A 242 -20.77 -25.13 -32.27
C ILE A 242 -20.91 -23.59 -32.16
N PRO A 243 -21.84 -23.10 -31.34
CA PRO A 243 -22.01 -21.66 -31.15
C PRO A 243 -20.75 -21.00 -30.55
N VAL A 244 -20.35 -19.84 -31.08
CA VAL A 244 -19.20 -19.07 -30.59
C VAL A 244 -19.32 -18.77 -29.08
N GLN A 245 -20.54 -18.51 -28.60
CA GLN A 245 -20.81 -18.25 -27.19
C GLN A 245 -20.47 -19.45 -26.31
N VAL A 246 -20.74 -20.68 -26.77
CA VAL A 246 -20.42 -21.91 -26.01
C VAL A 246 -18.90 -22.05 -25.90
N ILE A 247 -18.15 -21.75 -26.97
CA ILE A 247 -16.68 -21.77 -26.94
C ILE A 247 -16.16 -20.77 -25.90
N ALA A 248 -16.64 -19.52 -25.95
CA ALA A 248 -16.20 -18.48 -25.00
C ALA A 248 -16.56 -18.85 -23.55
N GLN A 249 -17.78 -19.35 -23.30
CA GLN A 249 -18.19 -19.78 -21.96
C GLN A 249 -17.38 -20.95 -21.44
N THR A 250 -17.04 -21.94 -22.30
CA THR A 250 -16.20 -23.07 -21.90
C THR A 250 -14.79 -22.60 -21.49
N VAL A 251 -14.17 -21.72 -22.30
CA VAL A 251 -12.86 -21.13 -21.96
C VAL A 251 -12.93 -20.36 -20.65
N TYR A 252 -13.97 -19.54 -20.48
CA TYR A 252 -14.18 -18.78 -19.24
C TYR A 252 -14.33 -19.72 -18.03
N ALA A 253 -15.19 -20.73 -18.14
CA ALA A 253 -15.42 -21.66 -17.04
C ALA A 253 -14.17 -22.46 -16.70
N ALA A 254 -13.36 -22.84 -17.71
CA ALA A 254 -12.11 -23.57 -17.51
C ALA A 254 -11.07 -22.76 -16.72
N LEU A 255 -10.90 -21.48 -17.05
CA LEU A 255 -9.86 -20.62 -16.45
C LEU A 255 -10.32 -19.88 -15.21
N SER A 256 -11.48 -19.21 -15.29
CA SER A 256 -12.01 -18.35 -14.21
C SER A 256 -12.94 -19.08 -13.26
N GLY A 257 -13.39 -20.27 -13.65
CA GLY A 257 -14.43 -21.02 -12.95
C GLY A 257 -15.83 -20.52 -13.25
N SER A 258 -16.80 -21.42 -13.10
CA SER A 258 -18.23 -21.13 -13.22
C SER A 258 -18.99 -21.83 -12.11
N ASP A 259 -19.86 -21.10 -11.44
CA ASP A 259 -20.70 -21.63 -10.38
C ASP A 259 -21.88 -22.40 -11.02
N ALA A 260 -21.79 -23.73 -10.97
CA ALA A 260 -22.78 -24.63 -11.59
C ALA A 260 -24.05 -24.79 -10.73
N ALA A 261 -23.91 -24.70 -9.40
CA ALA A 261 -24.99 -24.82 -8.43
C ALA A 261 -24.56 -24.17 -7.11
N TYR A 262 -25.52 -24.05 -6.19
CA TYR A 262 -25.27 -23.55 -4.83
C TYR A 262 -25.81 -24.55 -3.81
N LEU A 263 -24.95 -24.89 -2.83
CA LEU A 263 -25.34 -25.68 -1.68
C LEU A 263 -25.93 -24.77 -0.59
N HIS A 264 -27.11 -25.13 -0.10
CA HIS A 264 -27.79 -24.45 1.01
C HIS A 264 -27.76 -25.38 2.22
N ASP A 265 -26.79 -25.26 3.09
CA ASP A 265 -26.59 -26.11 4.26
C ASP A 265 -27.33 -25.60 5.53
N GLY A 266 -27.93 -24.41 5.46
CA GLY A 266 -28.60 -23.75 6.57
C GLY A 266 -27.69 -23.15 7.66
N HIS A 267 -26.38 -23.33 7.56
CA HIS A 267 -25.40 -22.82 8.53
C HIS A 267 -24.53 -21.70 7.95
N ALA A 268 -24.23 -21.74 6.67
CA ALA A 268 -23.44 -20.70 6.01
C ALA A 268 -24.24 -19.41 5.83
N LYS A 269 -23.63 -18.25 6.13
CA LYS A 269 -24.24 -16.92 5.92
C LYS A 269 -24.57 -16.67 4.45
N PHE A 270 -23.74 -17.20 3.55
CA PHE A 270 -23.91 -17.12 2.10
C PHE A 270 -23.97 -18.51 1.50
N ALA A 271 -24.71 -18.68 0.39
CA ALA A 271 -24.78 -19.94 -0.32
C ALA A 271 -23.37 -20.39 -0.78
N VAL A 272 -23.03 -21.66 -0.58
CA VAL A 272 -21.72 -22.22 -0.95
C VAL A 272 -21.76 -22.63 -2.42
N PRO A 273 -20.96 -22.03 -3.32
CA PRO A 273 -20.97 -22.35 -4.74
C PRO A 273 -20.33 -23.73 -5.01
N VAL A 274 -20.94 -24.50 -5.90
CA VAL A 274 -20.30 -25.65 -6.56
C VAL A 274 -19.60 -25.14 -7.82
N ARG A 275 -18.31 -24.90 -7.71
CA ARG A 275 -17.52 -24.24 -8.76
C ARG A 275 -16.88 -25.28 -9.68
N LEU A 276 -17.07 -25.11 -10.97
CA LEU A 276 -16.40 -25.88 -12.03
C LEU A 276 -15.24 -25.07 -12.58
N GLN A 277 -14.05 -25.65 -12.56
CA GLN A 277 -12.82 -25.00 -13.01
C GLN A 277 -11.79 -26.08 -13.37
N LEU A 278 -10.85 -25.81 -14.30
CA LEU A 278 -9.70 -26.67 -14.46
C LEU A 278 -8.84 -26.67 -13.19
N PRO A 279 -8.25 -27.81 -12.79
CA PRO A 279 -7.25 -27.85 -11.74
C PRO A 279 -6.10 -26.87 -12.01
N LEU A 280 -5.52 -26.28 -10.96
CA LEU A 280 -4.48 -25.26 -11.11
C LEU A 280 -3.26 -25.74 -11.89
N ASP A 281 -2.87 -27.00 -11.71
CA ASP A 281 -1.78 -27.65 -12.44
C ASP A 281 -2.05 -27.76 -13.95
N GLN A 282 -3.31 -27.80 -14.37
CA GLN A 282 -3.74 -27.80 -15.77
C GLN A 282 -3.98 -26.41 -16.35
N GLN A 283 -3.92 -25.37 -15.54
CA GLN A 283 -3.99 -23.97 -15.98
C GLN A 283 -2.61 -23.39 -16.33
N VAL A 284 -1.53 -24.13 -16.06
CA VAL A 284 -0.16 -23.74 -16.37
C VAL A 284 0.12 -23.94 -17.86
N GLY A 285 -0.27 -22.98 -18.66
CA GLY A 285 -0.11 -23.03 -20.11
C GLY A 285 -1.41 -23.28 -20.86
N LEU A 286 -1.31 -23.26 -22.20
CA LEU A 286 -2.50 -23.36 -23.07
C LEU A 286 -2.83 -24.79 -23.48
N ASP A 287 -1.95 -25.75 -23.27
CA ASP A 287 -2.09 -27.09 -23.85
C ASP A 287 -3.31 -27.85 -23.31
N ALA A 288 -3.51 -27.84 -22.00
CA ALA A 288 -4.68 -28.46 -21.39
C ALA A 288 -5.98 -27.76 -21.81
N LEU A 289 -5.95 -26.42 -21.89
CA LEU A 289 -7.11 -25.62 -22.36
C LEU A 289 -7.44 -25.95 -23.83
N LEU A 290 -6.42 -26.01 -24.71
CA LEU A 290 -6.60 -26.29 -26.13
C LEU A 290 -7.04 -27.74 -26.41
N ALA A 291 -6.76 -28.66 -25.49
CA ALA A 291 -7.21 -30.03 -25.54
C ALA A 291 -8.67 -30.25 -25.10
N LEU A 292 -9.32 -29.22 -24.52
CA LEU A 292 -10.71 -29.35 -24.06
C LEU A 292 -11.65 -29.82 -25.18
N PRO A 293 -12.43 -30.88 -24.96
CA PRO A 293 -13.35 -31.42 -25.96
C PRO A 293 -14.62 -30.59 -26.04
N MET A 294 -14.94 -30.10 -27.24
CA MET A 294 -16.17 -29.40 -27.58
C MET A 294 -17.10 -30.33 -28.34
N LYS A 295 -18.38 -30.43 -27.96
CA LYS A 295 -19.36 -31.29 -28.61
C LYS A 295 -19.92 -30.64 -29.86
N ALA A 296 -19.68 -31.18 -31.02
CA ALA A 296 -20.26 -30.74 -32.28
C ALA A 296 -21.75 -31.20 -32.42
N ALA A 297 -22.51 -30.57 -33.34
CA ALA A 297 -23.93 -30.87 -33.56
C ALA A 297 -24.17 -32.33 -33.97
N ASN A 298 -23.23 -32.97 -34.64
CA ASN A 298 -23.27 -34.40 -35.04
C ASN A 298 -22.89 -35.35 -33.88
N GLY A 299 -22.59 -34.83 -32.67
CA GLY A 299 -22.19 -35.61 -31.52
C GLY A 299 -20.69 -35.90 -31.42
N ALA A 300 -19.88 -35.54 -32.41
CA ALA A 300 -18.41 -35.72 -32.37
C ALA A 300 -17.78 -34.77 -31.34
N MET A 301 -16.70 -35.24 -30.71
CA MET A 301 -15.90 -34.40 -29.80
C MET A 301 -14.72 -33.81 -30.56
N VAL A 302 -14.63 -32.50 -30.60
CA VAL A 302 -13.61 -31.73 -31.33
C VAL A 302 -12.79 -30.95 -30.31
N PRO A 303 -11.45 -31.03 -30.30
CA PRO A 303 -10.64 -30.25 -29.34
C PRO A 303 -10.75 -28.77 -29.65
N LEU A 304 -10.67 -27.93 -28.59
CA LEU A 304 -10.73 -26.48 -28.73
C LEU A 304 -9.64 -25.93 -29.68
N SER A 305 -8.49 -26.59 -29.78
CA SER A 305 -7.40 -26.22 -30.70
C SER A 305 -7.82 -26.17 -32.19
N GLU A 306 -8.86 -26.91 -32.59
CA GLU A 306 -9.41 -26.85 -33.96
C GLU A 306 -10.37 -25.67 -34.17
N LEU A 307 -10.81 -25.01 -33.08
CA LEU A 307 -11.80 -23.94 -33.09
C LEU A 307 -11.19 -22.58 -32.85
N VAL A 308 -9.95 -22.49 -32.37
CA VAL A 308 -9.28 -21.25 -32.04
C VAL A 308 -7.86 -21.16 -32.60
N THR A 309 -7.41 -19.96 -32.87
CA THR A 309 -6.00 -19.65 -33.18
C THR A 309 -5.44 -18.83 -32.03
N VAL A 310 -4.25 -19.18 -31.55
CA VAL A 310 -3.55 -18.46 -30.49
C VAL A 310 -2.65 -17.40 -31.10
N GLU A 311 -2.90 -16.15 -30.78
CA GLU A 311 -2.06 -14.99 -31.13
C GLU A 311 -1.38 -14.48 -29.84
N ARG A 312 -0.08 -14.19 -29.91
CA ARG A 312 0.71 -13.66 -28.78
C ARG A 312 1.16 -12.25 -29.08
#